data_b5c9bbcced4296cfb67e6065797981e7
#
_entry.id   b5c9bbcced4296cfb67e6065797981e7
#
_cell.length_a   1.000
_cell.length_b   1.000
_cell.length_c   1.000
_cell.angle_alpha   90.00
_cell.angle_beta   90.00
_cell.angle_gamma   90.00
#
_symmetry.space_group_name_H-M   'P 1'
#
loop_
_entity.id
_entity.type
_entity.pdbx_description
1 polymer ?
#
loop_
_entity_poly.entity_id
_entity_poly.type
_entity_poly.pdbx_seq_one_letter_code
_entity_poly.pdbx_strand_id
1 'polypeptide(L)'
;MKKTTVVIVTEVIILCILIICFIFGKVPDNKESVKTSEANLNISDMKGTIPRVALTFDDGPSTKYTEKLLKGLKKRGVKATFFLTGERISYSEKIVKRMKKDGHVIGNHTYTHIDLAKTGYNEAKKEIEDTNNAIKEIT
;
A
#
# COMPACT_ATOMS: atom_id res chain seq x y z
N MET A 1 33.65 52.05 15.01
CA MET A 1 32.61 51.78 14.00
C MET A 1 32.44 50.28 13.60
N LYS A 2 33.40 49.37 13.79
CA LYS A 2 33.26 47.98 13.37
C LYS A 2 32.38 47.07 14.27
N LYS A 3 32.24 47.35 15.57
CA LYS A 3 31.46 46.52 16.51
C LYS A 3 29.94 46.66 16.34
N THR A 4 29.45 47.86 16.02
CA THR A 4 28.02 48.15 15.86
C THR A 4 27.45 47.47 14.59
N THR A 5 28.23 47.41 13.52
CA THR A 5 27.82 46.79 12.25
C THR A 5 27.68 45.24 12.38
N VAL A 6 28.57 44.61 13.18
CA VAL A 6 28.50 43.16 13.44
C VAL A 6 27.25 42.78 14.23
N VAL A 7 26.90 43.59 15.25
CA VAL A 7 25.68 43.34 16.06
C VAL A 7 24.41 43.44 15.21
N ILE A 8 24.30 44.47 14.37
CA ILE A 8 23.12 44.64 13.51
C ILE A 8 22.98 43.50 12.50
N VAL A 9 24.09 43.02 11.94
CA VAL A 9 24.05 41.89 10.98
C VAL A 9 23.62 40.58 11.65
N THR A 10 24.06 40.33 12.88
CA THR A 10 23.65 39.13 13.63
C THR A 10 22.18 39.17 14.01
N GLU A 11 21.64 40.32 14.41
CA GLU A 11 20.20 40.45 14.72
C GLU A 11 19.32 40.27 13.49
N VAL A 12 19.74 40.81 12.34
CA VAL A 12 18.99 40.62 11.08
C VAL A 12 18.99 39.15 10.65
N ILE A 13 20.11 38.45 10.80
CA ILE A 13 20.17 37.01 10.47
C ILE A 13 19.27 36.20 11.39
N ILE A 14 19.25 36.46 12.69
CA ILE A 14 18.39 35.78 13.65
C ILE A 14 16.91 36.05 13.33
N LEU A 15 16.55 37.28 12.99
CA LEU A 15 15.20 37.65 12.60
C LEU A 15 14.75 36.94 11.30
N CYS A 16 15.65 36.85 10.31
CA CYS A 16 15.38 36.09 9.07
C CYS A 16 15.19 34.61 9.34
N ILE A 17 15.98 34.00 10.22
CA ILE A 17 15.83 32.59 10.61
C ILE A 17 14.50 32.37 11.33
N LEU A 18 14.10 33.26 12.22
CA LEU A 18 12.79 33.16 12.91
C LEU A 18 11.62 33.33 11.94
N ILE A 19 11.73 34.25 10.96
CA ILE A 19 10.71 34.42 9.93
C ILE A 19 10.63 33.18 9.03
N ILE A 20 11.75 32.61 8.63
CA ILE A 20 11.79 31.36 7.85
C ILE A 20 11.19 30.21 8.65
N CYS A 21 11.52 30.05 9.92
CA CYS A 21 10.91 29.06 10.80
C CYS A 21 9.40 29.28 10.97
N PHE A 22 8.95 30.54 11.00
CA PHE A 22 7.52 30.87 11.12
C PHE A 22 6.75 30.59 9.81
N ILE A 23 7.38 30.80 8.66
CA ILE A 23 6.78 30.55 7.33
C ILE A 23 6.79 29.07 6.98
N PHE A 24 7.91 28.37 7.28
CA PHE A 24 8.07 26.95 6.98
C PHE A 24 7.73 26.02 8.14
N GLY A 25 7.57 26.54 9.36
CA GLY A 25 7.22 25.76 10.56
C GLY A 25 5.73 25.41 10.67
N LYS A 26 4.87 25.92 9.79
CA LYS A 26 3.55 25.36 9.59
C LYS A 26 3.63 24.19 8.60
N VAL A 27 4.20 23.08 9.02
CA VAL A 27 3.77 21.79 8.47
C VAL A 27 2.26 21.75 8.68
N PRO A 28 1.44 21.70 7.63
CA PRO A 28 0.03 21.47 7.83
C PRO A 28 -0.04 20.11 8.52
N ASP A 29 -0.49 20.11 9.78
CA ASP A 29 -0.91 18.90 10.46
C ASP A 29 -2.17 18.42 9.70
N ASN A 30 -1.92 17.77 8.57
CA ASN A 30 -2.96 17.14 7.78
C ASN A 30 -3.37 15.88 8.55
N LYS A 31 -3.96 16.10 9.72
CA LYS A 31 -4.88 15.18 10.33
C LYS A 31 -6.15 15.17 9.48
N GLU A 32 -5.99 14.77 8.24
CA GLU A 32 -7.07 14.10 7.56
C GLU A 32 -7.33 12.85 8.43
N SER A 33 -8.27 13.03 9.36
CA SER A 33 -8.83 11.90 10.07
C SER A 33 -9.31 10.96 8.96
N VAL A 34 -8.50 9.94 8.68
CA VAL A 34 -9.01 8.75 8.04
C VAL A 34 -10.17 8.36 8.93
N LYS A 35 -11.37 8.76 8.53
CA LYS A 35 -12.59 8.15 9.01
C LYS A 35 -12.49 6.72 8.54
N THR A 36 -11.80 5.90 9.33
CA THR A 36 -12.09 4.49 9.38
C THR A 36 -13.59 4.46 9.64
N SER A 37 -14.34 4.30 8.55
CA SER A 37 -15.69 3.81 8.68
C SER A 37 -15.52 2.43 9.29
N GLU A 38 -15.45 2.37 10.64
CA GLU A 38 -15.85 1.19 11.34
C GLU A 38 -17.26 0.95 10.85
N ALA A 39 -17.38 0.12 9.85
CA ALA A 39 -18.63 -0.51 9.53
C ALA A 39 -18.96 -1.30 10.80
N ASN A 40 -19.66 -0.67 11.75
CA ASN A 40 -20.36 -1.36 12.81
C ASN A 40 -21.33 -2.30 12.09
N LEU A 41 -20.83 -3.48 11.71
CA LEU A 41 -21.65 -4.58 11.27
C LEU A 41 -22.46 -4.98 12.51
N ASN A 42 -23.63 -4.36 12.65
CA ASN A 42 -24.63 -4.81 13.60
C ASN A 42 -25.03 -6.24 13.16
N ILE A 43 -24.58 -7.21 13.93
CA ILE A 43 -24.94 -8.64 13.74
C ILE A 43 -26.46 -8.82 13.73
N SER A 44 -27.23 -7.89 14.35
CA SER A 44 -28.69 -7.86 14.31
C SER A 44 -29.28 -7.60 12.92
N ASP A 45 -28.54 -6.91 12.03
CA ASP A 45 -29.02 -6.61 10.66
C ASP A 45 -28.81 -7.77 9.69
N MET A 46 -28.13 -8.84 10.14
CA MET A 46 -27.87 -10.05 9.36
C MET A 46 -29.03 -11.07 9.39
N LYS A 47 -30.20 -10.71 9.92
CA LYS A 47 -31.38 -11.56 9.91
C LYS A 47 -31.88 -11.77 8.46
N GLY A 48 -31.39 -12.83 7.82
CA GLY A 48 -31.72 -13.19 6.43
C GLY A 48 -30.57 -13.15 5.43
N THR A 49 -29.35 -12.73 5.82
CA THR A 49 -28.18 -12.78 4.92
C THR A 49 -27.46 -14.11 5.03
N ILE A 50 -27.23 -14.74 3.87
CA ILE A 50 -26.37 -15.93 3.79
C ILE A 50 -24.98 -15.58 4.28
N PRO A 51 -24.41 -16.31 5.24
CA PRO A 51 -23.03 -16.08 5.70
C PRO A 51 -22.05 -16.10 4.52
N ARG A 52 -21.17 -15.08 4.44
CA ARG A 52 -20.17 -14.97 3.37
C ARG A 52 -18.78 -15.11 3.97
N VAL A 53 -17.90 -15.81 3.25
CA VAL A 53 -16.49 -15.96 3.58
C VAL A 53 -15.67 -15.42 2.42
N ALA A 54 -14.67 -14.60 2.70
CA ALA A 54 -13.66 -14.20 1.73
C ALA A 54 -12.45 -15.14 1.86
N LEU A 55 -12.04 -15.73 0.73
CA LEU A 55 -10.80 -16.50 0.65
C LEU A 55 -9.69 -15.58 0.14
N THR A 56 -8.59 -15.50 0.90
CA THR A 56 -7.39 -14.77 0.50
C THR A 56 -6.18 -15.68 0.50
N PHE A 57 -5.25 -15.42 -0.40
CA PHE A 57 -3.98 -16.14 -0.54
C PHE A 57 -2.88 -15.13 -0.74
N ASP A 58 -1.90 -15.14 0.14
CA ASP A 58 -0.79 -14.21 0.18
C ASP A 58 0.49 -14.85 -0.38
N ASP A 59 1.56 -14.07 -0.58
CA ASP A 59 2.90 -14.48 -1.00
C ASP A 59 3.02 -15.11 -2.40
N GLY A 60 1.95 -15.17 -3.15
CA GLY A 60 1.99 -15.73 -4.51
C GLY A 60 2.59 -14.77 -5.55
N PRO A 61 2.66 -15.23 -6.81
CA PRO A 61 2.32 -16.55 -7.31
C PRO A 61 3.44 -17.59 -7.11
N SER A 62 3.07 -18.87 -6.96
CA SER A 62 3.99 -20.00 -6.96
C SER A 62 3.79 -20.82 -8.23
N THR A 63 4.87 -21.02 -8.99
CA THR A 63 4.85 -21.86 -10.21
C THR A 63 4.48 -23.29 -9.91
N LYS A 64 4.76 -23.78 -8.70
CA LYS A 64 4.49 -25.16 -8.29
C LYS A 64 3.06 -25.39 -7.82
N TYR A 65 2.50 -24.44 -7.07
CA TYR A 65 1.25 -24.68 -6.33
C TYR A 65 0.05 -23.88 -6.83
N THR A 66 0.27 -22.64 -7.32
CA THR A 66 -0.83 -21.73 -7.66
C THR A 66 -1.69 -22.24 -8.80
N GLU A 67 -1.12 -22.91 -9.81
CA GLU A 67 -1.93 -23.52 -10.88
C GLU A 67 -2.87 -24.60 -10.38
N LYS A 68 -2.41 -25.44 -9.44
CA LYS A 68 -3.24 -26.49 -8.84
C LYS A 68 -4.37 -25.87 -8.02
N LEU A 69 -4.08 -24.81 -7.29
CA LEU A 69 -5.07 -24.05 -6.52
C LEU A 69 -6.13 -23.44 -7.44
N LEU A 70 -5.73 -22.74 -8.51
CA LEU A 70 -6.65 -22.15 -9.50
C LEU A 70 -7.56 -23.23 -10.16
N LYS A 71 -7.02 -24.39 -10.47
CA LYS A 71 -7.82 -25.53 -10.98
C LYS A 71 -8.87 -25.95 -9.95
N GLY A 72 -8.49 -26.03 -8.69
CA GLY A 72 -9.39 -26.42 -7.58
C GLY A 72 -10.51 -25.40 -7.34
N LEU A 73 -10.18 -24.10 -7.34
CA LEU A 73 -11.15 -23.01 -7.19
C LEU A 73 -12.12 -22.99 -8.37
N LYS A 74 -11.61 -23.09 -9.60
CA LYS A 74 -12.43 -23.12 -10.81
C LYS A 74 -13.42 -24.28 -10.82
N LYS A 75 -12.96 -25.49 -10.45
CA LYS A 75 -13.83 -26.68 -10.38
C LYS A 75 -15.00 -26.47 -9.41
N ARG A 76 -14.84 -25.64 -8.39
CA ARG A 76 -15.84 -25.37 -7.36
C ARG A 76 -16.62 -24.07 -7.59
N GLY A 77 -16.35 -23.34 -8.67
CA GLY A 77 -16.95 -22.04 -8.94
C GLY A 77 -16.61 -20.95 -7.91
N VAL A 78 -15.51 -21.14 -7.15
CA VAL A 78 -15.11 -20.25 -6.06
C VAL A 78 -14.16 -19.18 -6.57
N LYS A 79 -14.41 -17.93 -6.18
CA LYS A 79 -13.49 -16.79 -6.40
C LYS A 79 -12.73 -16.49 -5.12
N ALA A 80 -11.52 -15.95 -5.29
CA ALA A 80 -10.63 -15.61 -4.20
C ALA A 80 -9.89 -14.32 -4.51
N THR A 81 -9.24 -13.74 -3.50
CA THR A 81 -8.27 -12.65 -3.63
C THR A 81 -6.87 -13.22 -3.48
N PHE A 82 -5.97 -12.82 -4.37
CA PHE A 82 -4.56 -13.18 -4.32
C PHE A 82 -3.74 -11.91 -4.11
N PHE A 83 -3.05 -11.80 -2.98
CA PHE A 83 -2.10 -10.73 -2.71
C PHE A 83 -0.71 -11.20 -3.16
N LEU A 84 -0.21 -10.60 -4.24
CA LEU A 84 0.99 -11.05 -4.93
C LEU A 84 2.20 -10.20 -4.58
N THR A 85 3.37 -10.84 -4.38
CA THR A 85 4.64 -10.13 -4.28
C THR A 85 5.16 -9.79 -5.68
N GLY A 86 5.59 -8.54 -5.86
CA GLY A 86 5.96 -8.01 -7.18
C GLY A 86 7.07 -8.82 -7.87
N GLU A 87 8.11 -9.20 -7.13
CA GLU A 87 9.23 -9.99 -7.66
C GLU A 87 8.82 -11.31 -8.32
N ARG A 88 7.74 -11.94 -7.81
CA ARG A 88 7.27 -13.24 -8.31
C ARG A 88 6.37 -13.13 -9.53
N ILE A 89 5.84 -11.95 -9.79
CA ILE A 89 4.93 -11.71 -10.91
C ILE A 89 5.64 -11.96 -12.25
N SER A 90 6.87 -11.44 -12.42
CA SER A 90 7.66 -11.55 -13.66
C SER A 90 7.94 -13.01 -14.09
N TYR A 91 8.12 -13.89 -13.11
CA TYR A 91 8.36 -15.32 -13.39
C TYR A 91 7.08 -16.12 -13.60
N SER A 92 5.93 -15.50 -13.40
CA SER A 92 4.64 -16.21 -13.31
C SER A 92 3.52 -15.53 -14.08
N GLU A 93 3.82 -14.71 -15.08
CA GLU A 93 2.83 -13.95 -15.85
C GLU A 93 1.63 -14.77 -16.33
N LYS A 94 1.87 -15.97 -16.83
CA LYS A 94 0.80 -16.87 -17.31
C LYS A 94 -0.19 -17.21 -16.19
N ILE A 95 0.31 -17.37 -14.97
CA ILE A 95 -0.50 -17.67 -13.78
C ILE A 95 -1.33 -16.46 -13.39
N VAL A 96 -0.71 -15.25 -13.39
CA VAL A 96 -1.39 -13.99 -13.07
C VAL A 96 -2.48 -13.69 -14.11
N LYS A 97 -2.17 -13.80 -15.40
CA LYS A 97 -3.17 -13.69 -16.49
C LYS A 97 -4.34 -14.65 -16.31
N ARG A 98 -4.03 -15.87 -15.85
CA ARG A 98 -5.06 -16.86 -15.57
C ARG A 98 -5.92 -16.50 -14.36
N MET A 99 -5.33 -15.99 -13.27
CA MET A 99 -6.09 -15.49 -12.12
C MET A 99 -7.13 -14.47 -12.56
N LYS A 100 -6.72 -13.49 -13.34
CA LYS A 100 -7.60 -12.44 -13.91
C LYS A 100 -8.70 -13.07 -14.77
N LYS A 101 -8.33 -13.95 -15.73
CA LYS A 101 -9.26 -14.63 -16.62
C LYS A 101 -10.27 -15.47 -15.87
N ASP A 102 -9.87 -16.16 -14.81
CA ASP A 102 -10.74 -16.98 -13.98
C ASP A 102 -11.59 -16.13 -13.00
N GLY A 103 -11.43 -14.77 -13.00
CA GLY A 103 -12.25 -13.81 -12.26
C GLY A 103 -11.89 -13.71 -10.78
N HIS A 104 -10.64 -13.95 -10.43
CA HIS A 104 -10.11 -13.69 -9.10
C HIS A 104 -9.71 -12.22 -8.95
N VAL A 105 -9.69 -11.73 -7.72
CA VAL A 105 -9.13 -10.41 -7.38
C VAL A 105 -7.63 -10.54 -7.19
N ILE A 106 -6.87 -9.57 -7.71
CA ILE A 106 -5.43 -9.51 -7.54
C ILE A 106 -5.12 -8.26 -6.71
N GLY A 107 -4.40 -8.44 -5.61
CA GLY A 107 -3.97 -7.41 -4.69
C GLY A 107 -2.44 -7.31 -4.62
N ASN A 108 -1.97 -6.25 -4.00
CA ASN A 108 -0.57 -5.93 -3.79
C ASN A 108 -0.09 -6.46 -2.44
N HIS A 109 1.05 -7.19 -2.44
CA HIS A 109 1.68 -7.71 -1.23
C HIS A 109 3.13 -7.23 -1.09
N THR A 110 3.41 -5.97 -1.48
CA THR A 110 4.72 -5.37 -1.64
C THR A 110 5.58 -6.04 -2.72
N TYR A 111 6.73 -5.49 -3.06
CA TYR A 111 7.56 -6.05 -4.14
C TYR A 111 8.41 -7.20 -3.64
N THR A 112 9.14 -7.00 -2.54
CA THR A 112 10.07 -7.98 -1.95
C THR A 112 9.54 -8.61 -0.66
N HIS A 113 8.31 -8.32 -0.26
CA HIS A 113 7.70 -8.79 0.99
C HIS A 113 8.37 -8.20 2.25
N ILE A 114 8.83 -6.94 2.18
CA ILE A 114 9.47 -6.28 3.33
C ILE A 114 8.47 -5.93 4.45
N ASP A 115 8.99 -5.78 5.65
CA ASP A 115 8.22 -5.29 6.81
C ASP A 115 8.06 -3.76 6.72
N LEU A 116 6.91 -3.31 6.23
CA LEU A 116 6.60 -1.88 6.04
C LEU A 116 6.67 -1.08 7.35
N ALA A 117 6.46 -1.71 8.51
CA ALA A 117 6.54 -1.03 9.80
C ALA A 117 7.99 -0.67 10.20
N LYS A 118 8.97 -1.34 9.61
CA LYS A 118 10.40 -1.12 9.83
C LYS A 118 11.08 -0.38 8.67
N THR A 119 10.33 -0.03 7.66
CA THR A 119 10.83 0.53 6.40
C THR A 119 10.57 2.03 6.35
N GLY A 120 11.50 2.79 5.77
CA GLY A 120 11.32 4.23 5.54
C GLY A 120 10.25 4.50 4.48
N TYR A 121 9.60 5.67 4.57
CA TYR A 121 8.48 6.04 3.68
C TYR A 121 8.79 5.88 2.18
N ASN A 122 9.95 6.33 1.71
CA ASN A 122 10.29 6.29 0.30
C ASN A 122 10.45 4.85 -0.22
N GLU A 123 11.03 3.97 0.59
CA GLU A 123 11.19 2.56 0.25
C GLU A 123 9.85 1.82 0.30
N ALA A 124 9.04 2.07 1.34
CA ALA A 124 7.69 1.54 1.44
C ALA A 124 6.83 1.94 0.24
N LYS A 125 6.89 3.22 -0.17
CA LYS A 125 6.21 3.73 -1.35
C LYS A 125 6.67 3.01 -2.62
N LYS A 126 7.98 2.85 -2.81
CA LYS A 126 8.56 2.17 -3.96
C LYS A 126 8.08 0.71 -4.05
N GLU A 127 8.10 -0.03 -2.95
CA GLU A 127 7.62 -1.41 -2.86
C GLU A 127 6.17 -1.57 -3.34
N ILE A 128 5.32 -0.63 -2.95
CA ILE A 128 3.90 -0.64 -3.34
C ILE A 128 3.75 -0.24 -4.82
N GLU A 129 4.46 0.82 -5.28
CA GLU A 129 4.36 1.31 -6.65
C GLU A 129 4.90 0.30 -7.65
N ASP A 130 6.06 -0.31 -7.40
CA ASP A 130 6.66 -1.31 -8.28
C ASP A 130 5.75 -2.54 -8.44
N THR A 131 5.15 -3.00 -7.34
CA THR A 131 4.18 -4.11 -7.39
C THR A 131 2.92 -3.74 -8.17
N ASN A 132 2.39 -2.54 -7.97
CA ASN A 132 1.23 -2.06 -8.71
C ASN A 132 1.52 -2.00 -10.22
N ASN A 133 2.71 -1.54 -10.59
CA ASN A 133 3.12 -1.47 -11.99
C ASN A 133 3.24 -2.87 -12.60
N ALA A 134 3.89 -3.81 -11.90
CA ALA A 134 4.01 -5.19 -12.34
C ALA A 134 2.62 -5.86 -12.52
N ILE A 135 1.65 -5.59 -11.64
CA ILE A 135 0.28 -6.09 -11.78
C ILE A 135 -0.39 -5.47 -13.02
N LYS A 136 -0.28 -4.15 -13.19
CA LYS A 136 -0.91 -3.42 -14.32
C LYS A 136 -0.40 -3.85 -15.68
N GLU A 137 0.90 -4.15 -15.80
CA GLU A 137 1.47 -4.60 -17.07
C GLU A 137 0.90 -5.93 -17.56
N ILE A 138 0.40 -6.74 -16.65
CA ILE A 138 -0.07 -8.10 -16.95
C ILE A 138 -1.59 -8.21 -17.02
N THR A 139 -2.30 -7.32 -16.32
CA THR A 139 -3.77 -7.39 -16.12
C THR A 139 -4.53 -6.27 -16.79
#